data_63f4ec195dc663e880c86c7053f0948e
#
_entry.id   63f4ec195dc663e880c86c7053f0948e
#
_cell.length_a   1.000
_cell.length_b   1.000
_cell.length_c   1.000
_cell.angle_alpha   90.00
_cell.angle_beta   90.00
_cell.angle_gamma   90.00
#
_symmetry.space_group_name_H-M   'P 1'
#
loop_
_entity.id
_entity.type
_entity.pdbx_description
1 polymer ?
#
loop_
_entity_poly.entity_id
_entity_poly.type
_entity_poly.pdbx_seq_one_letter_code
_entity_poly.pdbx_strand_id
1 'polypeptide(L)'
;MLEADQLERVYRDEARQIRASLAARLGDVGLAEDAVQDAFVEALEHWQGRVPPNCGGWLATTARRKAIDRMRRAKVGEEKLALLAAIPEIPSAENDNELLGMIFACCHPSLSRESQVALTLRAVCGLTTAQIATAFLTTESTMTQRLLRARKMVTGQVRVPDPDELGDRLAEVLAVVYLMFNEGYLASAGREPERRDLAAQAVSLTRLLHYLMPKEPEVLGLLALLLLHESRAATRFDGWGRIVRLAEQDRTRWDQQLIAEAMRTLGAAFVFRRPGPYQAQAAIAALHAEAPSYDETDWPQIRLLYDQLHAMAPSPVVLLNRAVATRYVLGPAAALTETDALATELGGYRLFHALRAGLLTALDRDKEAAEANERALALASNPAERELLTRRLSFLSGGPVPRTPRLIRGTGWLTQTPDYIWIVGRTSMVIQPSATPGQVFAISTASSIVSVSRTE
;
A
#
# COMPACT_ATOMS: atom_id res chain seq x y z
N MET A 1 -26.84 -20.26 -19.67
CA MET A 1 -25.46 -19.74 -19.42
C MET A 1 -25.40 -19.30 -17.97
N LEU A 2 -24.42 -19.74 -17.19
CA LEU A 2 -24.13 -19.13 -15.90
C LEU A 2 -23.93 -17.63 -16.15
N GLU A 3 -24.57 -16.78 -15.36
CA GLU A 3 -24.18 -15.36 -15.38
C GLU A 3 -22.72 -15.29 -14.96
N ALA A 4 -21.87 -14.75 -15.80
CA ALA A 4 -20.43 -14.63 -15.55
C ALA A 4 -20.14 -14.06 -14.16
N ASP A 5 -20.99 -13.13 -13.70
CA ASP A 5 -20.95 -12.50 -12.39
C ASP A 5 -21.17 -13.49 -11.22
N GLN A 6 -21.93 -14.56 -11.42
CA GLN A 6 -22.16 -15.56 -10.35
C GLN A 6 -20.96 -16.45 -10.15
N LEU A 7 -20.32 -16.91 -11.25
CA LEU A 7 -19.11 -17.70 -11.18
C LEU A 7 -17.92 -16.86 -10.67
N GLU A 8 -17.84 -15.59 -11.06
CA GLU A 8 -16.80 -14.69 -10.55
C GLU A 8 -16.93 -14.48 -9.04
N ARG A 9 -18.16 -14.37 -8.51
CA ARG A 9 -18.39 -14.32 -7.04
C ARG A 9 -17.91 -15.60 -6.37
N VAL A 10 -18.32 -16.77 -6.85
CA VAL A 10 -17.86 -18.06 -6.32
C VAL A 10 -16.34 -18.18 -6.39
N TYR A 11 -15.71 -17.76 -7.49
CA TYR A 11 -14.24 -17.72 -7.60
C TYR A 11 -13.61 -16.85 -6.53
N ARG A 12 -14.13 -15.66 -6.32
CA ARG A 12 -13.62 -14.69 -5.35
C ARG A 12 -13.74 -15.19 -3.91
N ASP A 13 -14.85 -15.84 -3.59
CA ASP A 13 -15.16 -16.26 -2.23
C ASP A 13 -14.44 -17.57 -1.87
N GLU A 14 -14.44 -18.57 -2.76
CA GLU A 14 -13.95 -19.91 -2.47
C GLU A 14 -12.47 -20.14 -2.86
N ALA A 15 -12.00 -19.55 -3.96
CA ALA A 15 -10.69 -19.88 -4.53
C ALA A 15 -9.52 -19.55 -3.61
N ARG A 16 -9.65 -18.51 -2.80
CA ARG A 16 -8.59 -18.06 -1.87
C ARG A 16 -8.33 -19.11 -0.80
N GLN A 17 -9.39 -19.59 -0.16
CA GLN A 17 -9.32 -20.57 0.92
C GLN A 17 -8.85 -21.93 0.41
N ILE A 18 -9.38 -22.37 -0.73
CA ILE A 18 -8.97 -23.64 -1.35
C ILE A 18 -7.48 -23.61 -1.73
N ARG A 19 -6.99 -22.48 -2.29
CA ARG A 19 -5.56 -22.30 -2.59
C ARG A 19 -4.70 -22.37 -1.34
N ALA A 20 -5.10 -21.65 -0.29
CA ALA A 20 -4.35 -21.63 0.97
C ALA A 20 -4.22 -23.02 1.57
N SER A 21 -5.34 -23.75 1.63
CA SER A 21 -5.37 -25.12 2.14
C SER A 21 -4.50 -26.07 1.33
N LEU A 22 -4.59 -26.03 0.01
CA LEU A 22 -3.73 -26.83 -0.85
C LEU A 22 -2.26 -26.44 -0.76
N ALA A 23 -1.96 -25.14 -0.75
CA ALA A 23 -0.59 -24.62 -0.66
C ALA A 23 0.10 -25.04 0.65
N ALA A 24 -0.59 -24.95 1.77
CA ALA A 24 -0.07 -25.37 3.08
C ALA A 24 0.31 -26.84 3.11
N ARG A 25 -0.54 -27.70 2.53
CA ARG A 25 -0.34 -29.17 2.50
C ARG A 25 0.68 -29.63 1.47
N LEU A 26 0.72 -28.95 0.31
CA LEU A 26 1.66 -29.26 -0.76
C LEU A 26 3.04 -28.63 -0.53
N GLY A 27 3.10 -27.58 0.28
CA GLY A 27 4.27 -26.70 0.38
C GLY A 27 4.55 -25.94 -0.92
N ASP A 28 3.56 -25.82 -1.82
CA ASP A 28 3.73 -25.25 -3.17
C ASP A 28 2.53 -24.39 -3.58
N VAL A 29 2.72 -23.06 -3.52
CA VAL A 29 1.71 -22.07 -3.90
C VAL A 29 1.34 -22.18 -5.39
N GLY A 30 2.32 -22.49 -6.24
CA GLY A 30 2.11 -22.59 -7.69
C GLY A 30 1.25 -23.77 -8.06
N LEU A 31 1.57 -24.96 -7.52
CA LEU A 31 0.80 -26.16 -7.76
C LEU A 31 -0.64 -26.05 -7.24
N ALA A 32 -0.81 -25.44 -6.07
CA ALA A 32 -2.13 -25.17 -5.49
C ALA A 32 -2.97 -24.25 -6.39
N GLU A 33 -2.35 -23.18 -6.89
CA GLU A 33 -3.02 -22.25 -7.79
C GLU A 33 -3.44 -22.88 -9.10
N ASP A 34 -2.52 -23.60 -9.75
CA ASP A 34 -2.81 -24.29 -11.00
C ASP A 34 -3.94 -25.33 -10.85
N ALA A 35 -3.95 -26.06 -9.73
CA ALA A 35 -5.00 -27.03 -9.43
C ALA A 35 -6.38 -26.37 -9.20
N VAL A 36 -6.42 -25.22 -8.53
CA VAL A 36 -7.65 -24.45 -8.34
C VAL A 36 -8.17 -23.90 -9.66
N GLN A 37 -7.29 -23.39 -10.52
CA GLN A 37 -7.69 -22.94 -11.86
C GLN A 37 -8.29 -24.05 -12.71
N ASP A 38 -7.63 -25.22 -12.74
CA ASP A 38 -8.16 -26.41 -13.45
C ASP A 38 -9.53 -26.82 -12.91
N ALA A 39 -9.76 -26.71 -11.59
CA ALA A 39 -11.05 -27.03 -10.99
C ALA A 39 -12.15 -26.05 -11.42
N PHE A 40 -11.83 -24.76 -11.54
CA PHE A 40 -12.78 -23.76 -12.05
C PHE A 40 -13.07 -23.93 -13.54
N VAL A 41 -12.08 -24.30 -14.35
CA VAL A 41 -12.31 -24.65 -15.76
C VAL A 41 -13.25 -25.85 -15.86
N GLU A 42 -13.04 -26.90 -15.05
CA GLU A 42 -13.93 -28.07 -15.00
C GLU A 42 -15.34 -27.70 -14.47
N ALA A 43 -15.45 -26.74 -13.54
CA ALA A 43 -16.74 -26.22 -13.07
C ALA A 43 -17.54 -25.56 -14.18
N LEU A 44 -16.88 -24.77 -15.05
CA LEU A 44 -17.52 -24.14 -16.22
C LEU A 44 -18.14 -25.16 -17.16
N GLU A 45 -17.48 -26.29 -17.35
CA GLU A 45 -17.96 -27.35 -18.21
C GLU A 45 -19.10 -28.18 -17.59
N HIS A 46 -18.99 -28.46 -16.27
CA HIS A 46 -19.92 -29.39 -15.58
C HIS A 46 -21.16 -28.71 -15.00
N TRP A 47 -21.08 -27.46 -14.57
CA TRP A 47 -22.21 -26.81 -13.90
C TRP A 47 -23.31 -26.33 -14.85
N GLN A 48 -23.05 -26.29 -16.15
CA GLN A 48 -24.02 -26.01 -17.24
C GLN A 48 -25.06 -24.93 -16.91
N GLY A 49 -24.60 -23.85 -16.24
CA GLY A 49 -25.45 -22.72 -15.86
C GLY A 49 -26.11 -22.81 -14.49
N ARG A 50 -25.80 -23.80 -13.66
CA ARG A 50 -26.34 -23.91 -12.31
C ARG A 50 -25.26 -24.21 -11.29
N VAL A 51 -24.98 -23.25 -10.41
CA VAL A 51 -24.03 -23.44 -9.30
C VAL A 51 -24.63 -24.43 -8.29
N PRO A 52 -23.91 -25.52 -7.94
CA PRO A 52 -24.38 -26.48 -6.95
C PRO A 52 -24.43 -25.83 -5.55
N PRO A 53 -25.32 -26.31 -4.65
CA PRO A 53 -25.45 -25.77 -3.29
C PRO A 53 -24.14 -25.83 -2.47
N ASN A 54 -23.31 -26.87 -2.70
CA ASN A 54 -21.98 -27.01 -2.07
C ASN A 54 -20.88 -26.82 -3.13
N CYS A 55 -20.82 -25.63 -3.72
CA CYS A 55 -19.81 -25.32 -4.75
C CYS A 55 -18.38 -25.35 -4.20
N GLY A 56 -18.15 -24.85 -2.98
CA GLY A 56 -16.85 -24.86 -2.33
C GLY A 56 -16.30 -26.26 -2.10
N GLY A 57 -17.10 -27.18 -1.58
CA GLY A 57 -16.73 -28.58 -1.39
C GLY A 57 -16.42 -29.30 -2.72
N TRP A 58 -17.22 -29.05 -3.75
CA TRP A 58 -16.97 -29.60 -5.08
C TRP A 58 -15.66 -29.11 -5.68
N LEU A 59 -15.41 -27.79 -5.58
CA LEU A 59 -14.19 -27.14 -6.07
C LEU A 59 -12.95 -27.66 -5.31
N ALA A 60 -13.03 -27.77 -3.98
CA ALA A 60 -11.93 -28.27 -3.15
C ALA A 60 -11.56 -29.72 -3.53
N THR A 61 -12.56 -30.59 -3.68
CA THR A 61 -12.37 -32.00 -4.10
C THR A 61 -11.77 -32.10 -5.50
N THR A 62 -12.28 -31.27 -6.43
CA THR A 62 -11.78 -31.24 -7.81
C THR A 62 -10.36 -30.70 -7.88
N ALA A 63 -10.07 -29.58 -7.20
CA ALA A 63 -8.72 -29.01 -7.15
C ALA A 63 -7.71 -29.97 -6.53
N ARG A 64 -8.07 -30.69 -5.45
CA ARG A 64 -7.24 -31.76 -4.88
C ARG A 64 -6.93 -32.83 -5.88
N ARG A 65 -7.95 -33.35 -6.60
CA ARG A 65 -7.75 -34.35 -7.64
C ARG A 65 -6.78 -33.89 -8.73
N LYS A 66 -6.95 -32.64 -9.21
CA LYS A 66 -6.05 -32.01 -10.19
C LYS A 66 -4.62 -31.90 -9.66
N ALA A 67 -4.44 -31.52 -8.38
CA ALA A 67 -3.11 -31.46 -7.77
C ALA A 67 -2.43 -32.85 -7.75
N ILE A 68 -3.15 -33.89 -7.33
CA ILE A 68 -2.65 -35.28 -7.34
C ILE A 68 -2.24 -35.71 -8.74
N ASP A 69 -3.07 -35.46 -9.76
CA ASP A 69 -2.80 -35.85 -11.14
C ASP A 69 -1.57 -35.09 -11.71
N ARG A 70 -1.39 -33.81 -11.36
CA ARG A 70 -0.19 -33.07 -11.75
C ARG A 70 1.07 -33.61 -11.08
N MET A 71 0.99 -33.97 -9.79
CA MET A 71 2.12 -34.57 -9.07
C MET A 71 2.49 -35.93 -9.61
N ARG A 72 1.52 -36.78 -9.92
CA ARG A 72 1.76 -38.09 -10.55
C ARG A 72 2.47 -37.94 -11.89
N ARG A 73 2.04 -36.96 -12.73
CA ARG A 73 2.69 -36.70 -14.02
C ARG A 73 4.10 -36.12 -13.85
N ALA A 74 4.36 -35.35 -12.81
CA ALA A 74 5.67 -34.75 -12.50
C ALA A 74 6.62 -35.76 -11.81
N LYS A 75 6.20 -37.02 -11.56
CA LYS A 75 6.98 -38.03 -10.79
C LYS A 75 7.44 -37.55 -9.42
N VAL A 76 6.62 -36.72 -8.74
CA VAL A 76 6.87 -36.26 -7.39
C VAL A 76 6.62 -37.39 -6.41
N GLY A 77 7.54 -37.59 -5.45
CA GLY A 77 7.64 -38.81 -4.62
C GLY A 77 6.37 -39.21 -3.85
N GLU A 78 6.29 -40.50 -3.54
CA GLU A 78 5.14 -41.15 -2.91
C GLU A 78 4.70 -40.53 -1.57
N GLU A 79 5.64 -39.97 -0.79
CA GLU A 79 5.34 -39.33 0.50
C GLU A 79 4.40 -38.13 0.36
N LYS A 80 4.60 -37.25 -0.64
CA LYS A 80 3.70 -36.11 -0.89
C LYS A 80 2.33 -36.55 -1.42
N LEU A 81 2.27 -37.65 -2.16
CA LEU A 81 1.01 -38.23 -2.62
C LEU A 81 0.22 -38.83 -1.46
N ALA A 82 0.88 -39.47 -0.49
CA ALA A 82 0.25 -40.00 0.72
C ALA A 82 -0.32 -38.89 1.61
N LEU A 83 0.39 -37.78 1.75
CA LEU A 83 -0.09 -36.60 2.46
C LEU A 83 -1.37 -36.01 1.86
N LEU A 84 -1.46 -35.99 0.52
CA LEU A 84 -2.67 -35.52 -0.17
C LEU A 84 -3.83 -36.51 -0.07
N ALA A 85 -3.55 -37.82 -0.06
CA ALA A 85 -4.56 -38.84 0.09
C ALA A 85 -5.23 -38.80 1.48
N ALA A 86 -4.49 -38.39 2.50
CA ALA A 86 -4.97 -38.24 3.87
C ALA A 86 -5.81 -36.97 4.15
N ILE A 87 -5.99 -36.10 3.15
CA ILE A 87 -6.79 -34.87 3.31
C ILE A 87 -8.29 -35.23 3.42
N PRO A 88 -9.03 -34.82 4.47
CA PRO A 88 -10.48 -34.97 4.54
C PRO A 88 -11.18 -34.31 3.35
N GLU A 89 -12.30 -34.85 2.90
CA GLU A 89 -13.00 -34.37 1.69
C GLU A 89 -13.60 -32.98 1.77
N ILE A 90 -13.66 -32.39 2.95
CA ILE A 90 -14.23 -31.04 3.14
C ILE A 90 -13.31 -30.27 4.07
N PRO A 91 -12.82 -29.08 3.69
CA PRO A 91 -12.28 -28.15 4.68
C PRO A 91 -13.46 -27.68 5.53
N SER A 92 -13.66 -28.31 6.67
CA SER A 92 -14.56 -27.77 7.68
C SER A 92 -13.81 -26.68 8.42
N ALA A 93 -14.35 -25.49 8.40
CA ALA A 93 -13.86 -24.26 8.98
C ALA A 93 -12.68 -23.62 8.23
N GLU A 94 -12.79 -22.33 8.05
CA GLU A 94 -11.72 -21.46 7.58
C GLU A 94 -10.45 -21.71 8.41
N ASN A 95 -9.43 -22.27 7.79
CA ASN A 95 -8.16 -22.44 8.46
C ASN A 95 -7.31 -21.17 8.26
N ASP A 96 -7.56 -20.21 9.14
CA ASP A 96 -6.90 -18.90 9.13
C ASP A 96 -5.37 -19.01 9.09
N ASN A 97 -4.81 -20.04 9.73
CA ASN A 97 -3.38 -20.30 9.72
C ASN A 97 -2.84 -20.71 8.34
N GLU A 98 -3.60 -21.46 7.55
CA GLU A 98 -3.21 -21.84 6.19
C GLU A 98 -3.15 -20.59 5.28
N LEU A 99 -4.16 -19.73 5.39
CA LEU A 99 -4.20 -18.48 4.64
C LEU A 99 -3.08 -17.51 5.06
N LEU A 100 -2.85 -17.38 6.36
CA LEU A 100 -1.77 -16.56 6.90
C LEU A 100 -0.41 -17.10 6.45
N GLY A 101 -0.19 -18.41 6.51
CA GLY A 101 1.03 -19.06 6.00
C GLY A 101 1.28 -18.80 4.52
N MET A 102 0.23 -18.81 3.70
CA MET A 102 0.33 -18.46 2.27
C MET A 102 0.72 -16.99 2.07
N ILE A 103 0.16 -16.05 2.85
CA ILE A 103 0.53 -14.63 2.80
C ILE A 103 2.03 -14.45 3.14
N PHE A 104 2.48 -15.05 4.23
CA PHE A 104 3.89 -15.00 4.63
C PHE A 104 4.83 -15.62 3.59
N ALA A 105 4.42 -16.71 2.94
CA ALA A 105 5.20 -17.30 1.85
C ALA A 105 5.31 -16.34 0.65
N CYS A 106 4.22 -15.69 0.24
CA CYS A 106 4.23 -14.72 -0.84
C CYS A 106 5.12 -13.50 -0.56
N CYS A 107 5.27 -13.12 0.70
CA CYS A 107 6.10 -12.01 1.17
C CYS A 107 7.46 -12.49 1.72
N HIS A 108 7.96 -13.66 1.31
CA HIS A 108 9.22 -14.21 1.81
C HIS A 108 10.40 -13.30 1.46
N PRO A 109 11.35 -13.01 2.41
CA PRO A 109 12.45 -12.07 2.20
C PRO A 109 13.46 -12.51 1.12
N SER A 110 13.49 -13.78 0.73
CA SER A 110 14.29 -14.25 -0.41
C SER A 110 13.80 -13.72 -1.77
N LEU A 111 12.57 -13.20 -1.84
CA LEU A 111 12.02 -12.61 -3.04
C LEU A 111 12.34 -11.12 -3.14
N SER A 112 12.54 -10.61 -4.36
CA SER A 112 12.55 -9.15 -4.57
C SER A 112 11.17 -8.56 -4.25
N ARG A 113 11.11 -7.29 -3.84
CA ARG A 113 9.83 -6.59 -3.53
C ARG A 113 8.81 -6.70 -4.66
N GLU A 114 9.24 -6.54 -5.90
CA GLU A 114 8.37 -6.68 -7.06
C GLU A 114 7.82 -8.10 -7.21
N SER A 115 8.64 -9.12 -6.89
CA SER A 115 8.18 -10.51 -6.91
C SER A 115 7.24 -10.82 -5.75
N GLN A 116 7.45 -10.25 -4.57
CA GLN A 116 6.55 -10.35 -3.42
C GLN A 116 5.18 -9.76 -3.76
N VAL A 117 5.13 -8.53 -4.28
CA VAL A 117 3.89 -7.88 -4.70
C VAL A 117 3.18 -8.68 -5.78
N ALA A 118 3.90 -9.09 -6.83
CA ALA A 118 3.32 -9.86 -7.94
C ALA A 118 2.73 -11.20 -7.47
N LEU A 119 3.46 -11.92 -6.62
CA LEU A 119 3.01 -13.21 -6.09
C LEU A 119 1.81 -13.05 -5.15
N THR A 120 1.80 -12.01 -4.31
CA THR A 120 0.66 -11.69 -3.42
C THR A 120 -0.59 -11.35 -4.22
N LEU A 121 -0.47 -10.49 -5.23
CA LEU A 121 -1.59 -10.15 -6.12
C LEU A 121 -2.14 -11.39 -6.81
N ARG A 122 -1.27 -12.31 -7.21
CA ARG A 122 -1.68 -13.54 -7.88
C ARG A 122 -2.32 -14.56 -6.94
N ALA A 123 -1.63 -14.93 -5.87
CA ALA A 123 -2.01 -16.05 -5.01
C ALA A 123 -3.09 -15.66 -3.99
N VAL A 124 -3.01 -14.44 -3.42
CA VAL A 124 -3.92 -13.99 -2.36
C VAL A 124 -5.08 -13.16 -2.91
N CYS A 125 -4.78 -12.19 -3.78
CA CYS A 125 -5.81 -11.29 -4.32
C CYS A 125 -6.51 -11.88 -5.57
N GLY A 126 -5.95 -12.92 -6.21
CA GLY A 126 -6.59 -13.63 -7.31
C GLY A 126 -6.51 -12.94 -8.67
N LEU A 127 -5.65 -11.94 -8.84
CA LEU A 127 -5.48 -11.24 -10.12
C LEU A 127 -4.90 -12.17 -11.19
N THR A 128 -5.28 -11.96 -12.45
CA THR A 128 -4.70 -12.66 -13.59
C THR A 128 -3.27 -12.19 -13.87
N THR A 129 -2.45 -13.00 -14.53
CA THR A 129 -1.10 -12.60 -14.94
C THR A 129 -1.13 -11.38 -15.85
N ALA A 130 -2.12 -11.27 -16.74
CA ALA A 130 -2.32 -10.11 -17.62
C ALA A 130 -2.61 -8.83 -16.81
N GLN A 131 -3.49 -8.89 -15.80
CA GLN A 131 -3.78 -7.75 -14.91
C GLN A 131 -2.52 -7.31 -14.15
N ILE A 132 -1.75 -8.28 -13.61
CA ILE A 132 -0.50 -7.99 -12.90
C ILE A 132 0.54 -7.41 -13.87
N ALA A 133 0.69 -7.97 -15.07
CA ALA A 133 1.61 -7.44 -16.08
C ALA A 133 1.27 -5.99 -16.46
N THR A 134 -0.02 -5.69 -16.62
CA THR A 134 -0.50 -4.32 -16.83
C THR A 134 -0.16 -3.43 -15.64
N ALA A 135 -0.35 -3.93 -14.41
CA ALA A 135 -0.01 -3.21 -13.18
C ALA A 135 1.49 -2.88 -13.07
N PHE A 136 2.35 -3.74 -13.56
CA PHE A 136 3.80 -3.55 -13.56
C PHE A 136 4.37 -2.95 -14.85
N LEU A 137 3.52 -2.57 -15.80
CA LEU A 137 3.90 -2.02 -17.11
C LEU A 137 4.93 -2.90 -17.83
N THR A 138 4.69 -4.21 -17.78
CA THR A 138 5.54 -5.22 -18.40
C THR A 138 4.71 -6.15 -19.29
N THR A 139 5.38 -7.01 -20.06
CA THR A 139 4.67 -8.00 -20.87
C THR A 139 4.17 -9.16 -20.01
N GLU A 140 3.07 -9.79 -20.43
CA GLU A 140 2.54 -10.97 -19.75
C GLU A 140 3.55 -12.12 -19.69
N SER A 141 4.35 -12.30 -20.75
CA SER A 141 5.44 -13.28 -20.80
C SER A 141 6.49 -13.03 -19.71
N THR A 142 6.94 -11.78 -19.55
CA THR A 142 7.90 -11.38 -18.50
C THR A 142 7.32 -11.62 -17.11
N MET A 143 6.05 -11.26 -16.90
CA MET A 143 5.38 -11.46 -15.63
C MET A 143 5.19 -12.95 -15.31
N THR A 144 4.83 -13.77 -16.31
CA THR A 144 4.74 -15.22 -16.18
C THR A 144 6.06 -15.83 -15.70
N GLN A 145 7.19 -15.43 -16.31
CA GLN A 145 8.52 -15.91 -15.89
C GLN A 145 8.88 -15.45 -14.48
N ARG A 146 8.55 -14.19 -14.11
CA ARG A 146 8.77 -13.65 -12.76
C ARG A 146 8.00 -14.47 -11.73
N LEU A 147 6.72 -14.69 -11.94
CA LEU A 147 5.88 -15.50 -11.06
C LEU A 147 6.37 -16.94 -10.93
N LEU A 148 6.82 -17.56 -12.04
CA LEU A 148 7.34 -18.91 -12.05
C LEU A 148 8.61 -19.05 -11.19
N ARG A 149 9.53 -18.08 -11.27
CA ARG A 149 10.73 -18.03 -10.42
C ARG A 149 10.37 -17.79 -8.95
N ALA A 150 9.48 -16.83 -8.68
CA ALA A 150 9.03 -16.53 -7.32
C ALA A 150 8.41 -17.76 -6.65
N ARG A 151 7.52 -18.48 -7.34
CA ARG A 151 6.89 -19.73 -6.83
C ARG A 151 7.93 -20.78 -6.46
N LYS A 152 8.94 -21.00 -7.30
CA LYS A 152 10.03 -21.95 -7.01
C LYS A 152 10.81 -21.57 -5.74
N MET A 153 11.06 -20.29 -5.52
CA MET A 153 11.83 -19.83 -4.36
C MET A 153 11.07 -20.02 -3.04
N VAL A 154 9.75 -19.99 -3.05
CA VAL A 154 8.92 -20.14 -1.84
C VAL A 154 8.35 -21.54 -1.66
N THR A 155 8.73 -22.49 -2.49
CA THR A 155 8.34 -23.89 -2.34
C THR A 155 8.87 -24.43 -1.00
N GLY A 156 8.00 -25.04 -0.20
CA GLY A 156 8.31 -25.50 1.16
C GLY A 156 8.22 -24.43 2.26
N GLN A 157 7.94 -23.17 1.92
CA GLN A 157 7.89 -22.05 2.87
C GLN A 157 6.47 -21.65 3.30
N VAL A 158 5.44 -22.43 2.93
CA VAL A 158 4.03 -22.10 3.25
C VAL A 158 3.73 -22.49 4.70
N ARG A 159 4.10 -21.61 5.62
CA ARG A 159 3.85 -21.76 7.05
C ARG A 159 3.70 -20.40 7.71
N VAL A 160 3.00 -20.34 8.83
CA VAL A 160 3.07 -19.18 9.73
C VAL A 160 4.48 -19.18 10.35
N PRO A 161 5.18 -18.03 10.35
CA PRO A 161 6.49 -17.92 11.01
C PRO A 161 6.42 -18.25 12.49
N ASP A 162 7.55 -18.72 13.03
CA ASP A 162 7.67 -18.93 14.47
C ASP A 162 7.59 -17.58 15.22
N PRO A 163 7.21 -17.57 16.52
CA PRO A 163 7.04 -16.33 17.29
C PRO A 163 8.23 -15.39 17.23
N ASP A 164 9.45 -15.92 17.19
CA ASP A 164 10.70 -15.15 17.15
C ASP A 164 10.92 -14.46 15.80
N GLU A 165 10.40 -15.05 14.71
CA GLU A 165 10.51 -14.50 13.35
C GLU A 165 9.31 -13.62 12.99
N LEU A 166 8.20 -13.76 13.72
CA LEU A 166 6.91 -13.21 13.33
C LEU A 166 6.94 -11.69 13.14
N GLY A 167 7.65 -10.96 14.02
CA GLY A 167 7.74 -9.49 13.95
C GLY A 167 8.37 -9.01 12.65
N ASP A 168 9.53 -9.54 12.28
CA ASP A 168 10.27 -9.17 11.08
C ASP A 168 9.49 -9.60 9.82
N ARG A 169 8.90 -10.79 9.84
CA ARG A 169 8.11 -11.32 8.73
C ARG A 169 6.83 -10.51 8.53
N LEU A 170 6.17 -10.07 9.61
CA LEU A 170 5.01 -9.19 9.52
C LEU A 170 5.38 -7.84 8.94
N ALA A 171 6.52 -7.25 9.34
CA ALA A 171 7.00 -6.00 8.76
C ALA A 171 7.19 -6.10 7.24
N GLU A 172 7.70 -7.25 6.73
CA GLU A 172 7.80 -7.53 5.30
C GLU A 172 6.43 -7.56 4.61
N VAL A 173 5.45 -8.24 5.22
CA VAL A 173 4.07 -8.30 4.69
C VAL A 173 3.45 -6.91 4.62
N LEU A 174 3.54 -6.12 5.70
CA LEU A 174 2.99 -4.78 5.76
C LEU A 174 3.65 -3.85 4.72
N ALA A 175 4.97 -3.97 4.52
CA ALA A 175 5.68 -3.22 3.50
C ALA A 175 5.21 -3.58 2.08
N VAL A 176 4.95 -4.85 1.79
CA VAL A 176 4.39 -5.30 0.50
C VAL A 176 3.00 -4.72 0.27
N VAL A 177 2.13 -4.81 1.28
CA VAL A 177 0.76 -4.27 1.19
C VAL A 177 0.79 -2.75 0.98
N TYR A 178 1.66 -2.04 1.69
CA TYR A 178 1.81 -0.61 1.54
C TYR A 178 2.34 -0.21 0.16
N LEU A 179 3.27 -0.99 -0.41
CA LEU A 179 3.73 -0.79 -1.79
C LEU A 179 2.60 -1.01 -2.81
N MET A 180 1.75 -2.03 -2.62
CA MET A 180 0.57 -2.25 -3.45
C MET A 180 -0.37 -1.03 -3.41
N PHE A 181 -0.63 -0.52 -2.20
CA PHE A 181 -1.47 0.67 -2.03
C PHE A 181 -0.86 1.89 -2.74
N ASN A 182 0.41 2.17 -2.52
CA ASN A 182 1.08 3.32 -3.11
C ASN A 182 1.07 3.28 -4.65
N GLU A 183 1.25 2.10 -5.26
CA GLU A 183 1.12 1.94 -6.72
C GLU A 183 -0.32 2.14 -7.19
N GLY A 184 -1.29 1.73 -6.38
CA GLY A 184 -2.71 1.98 -6.63
C GLY A 184 -3.08 3.45 -6.48
N TYR A 185 -2.54 4.09 -5.46
CA TYR A 185 -2.82 5.47 -5.08
C TYR A 185 -2.24 6.49 -6.05
N LEU A 186 -1.01 6.29 -6.52
CA LEU A 186 -0.36 7.07 -7.57
C LEU A 186 0.53 6.16 -8.40
N ALA A 187 0.11 5.84 -9.61
CA ALA A 187 0.83 4.96 -10.50
C ALA A 187 2.22 5.53 -10.82
N SER A 188 3.24 4.69 -10.76
CA SER A 188 4.62 5.11 -11.03
C SER A 188 4.85 5.48 -12.49
N ALA A 189 4.07 4.88 -13.39
CA ALA A 189 4.10 5.12 -14.82
C ALA A 189 2.79 4.60 -15.45
N GLY A 190 2.54 4.89 -16.73
CA GLY A 190 1.34 4.52 -17.45
C GLY A 190 0.52 5.73 -17.85
N ARG A 191 -0.62 5.49 -18.52
CA ARG A 191 -1.50 6.58 -18.99
C ARG A 191 -2.42 7.10 -17.87
N GLU A 192 -2.83 6.22 -16.97
CA GLU A 192 -3.70 6.59 -15.86
C GLU A 192 -2.86 6.97 -14.63
N PRO A 193 -3.21 8.05 -13.93
CA PRO A 193 -2.44 8.54 -12.79
C PRO A 193 -2.63 7.69 -11.53
N GLU A 194 -3.70 6.91 -11.44
CA GLU A 194 -4.03 6.04 -10.31
C GLU A 194 -4.55 4.67 -10.78
N ARG A 195 -4.47 3.68 -9.91
CA ARG A 195 -5.00 2.31 -10.11
C ARG A 195 -5.81 1.91 -8.89
N ARG A 196 -7.06 2.32 -8.87
CA ARG A 196 -7.97 2.13 -7.73
C ARG A 196 -8.18 0.67 -7.36
N ASP A 197 -8.12 -0.22 -8.34
CA ASP A 197 -8.19 -1.67 -8.14
C ASP A 197 -7.09 -2.19 -7.23
N LEU A 198 -5.84 -1.74 -7.39
CA LEU A 198 -4.71 -2.11 -6.53
C LEU A 198 -4.83 -1.52 -5.12
N ALA A 199 -5.26 -0.26 -5.00
CA ALA A 199 -5.49 0.36 -3.70
C ALA A 199 -6.59 -0.38 -2.93
N ALA A 200 -7.71 -0.71 -3.58
CA ALA A 200 -8.79 -1.48 -2.99
C ALA A 200 -8.34 -2.89 -2.55
N GLN A 201 -7.50 -3.57 -3.35
CA GLN A 201 -6.94 -4.87 -2.97
C GLN A 201 -6.03 -4.76 -1.73
N ALA A 202 -5.22 -3.70 -1.64
CA ALA A 202 -4.37 -3.47 -0.47
C ALA A 202 -5.20 -3.24 0.80
N VAL A 203 -6.27 -2.44 0.74
CA VAL A 203 -7.20 -2.24 1.86
C VAL A 203 -7.86 -3.55 2.26
N SER A 204 -8.38 -4.32 1.29
CA SER A 204 -9.02 -5.62 1.54
C SER A 204 -8.05 -6.61 2.19
N LEU A 205 -6.80 -6.67 1.73
CA LEU A 205 -5.77 -7.52 2.31
C LEU A 205 -5.41 -7.08 3.74
N THR A 206 -5.35 -5.78 4.01
CA THR A 206 -5.07 -5.29 5.35
C THR A 206 -6.22 -5.60 6.33
N ARG A 207 -7.47 -5.52 5.88
CA ARG A 207 -8.64 -5.97 6.67
C ARG A 207 -8.58 -7.47 6.97
N LEU A 208 -8.16 -8.27 5.99
CA LEU A 208 -7.93 -9.70 6.18
C LEU A 208 -6.82 -9.94 7.21
N LEU A 209 -5.68 -9.25 7.11
CA LEU A 209 -4.60 -9.34 8.09
C LEU A 209 -5.08 -8.95 9.49
N HIS A 210 -5.90 -7.91 9.62
CA HIS A 210 -6.48 -7.53 10.91
C HIS A 210 -7.38 -8.63 11.48
N TYR A 211 -8.21 -9.26 10.64
CA TYR A 211 -9.03 -10.41 11.05
C TYR A 211 -8.17 -11.58 11.54
N LEU A 212 -7.11 -11.94 10.80
CA LEU A 212 -6.21 -13.04 11.11
C LEU A 212 -5.26 -12.75 12.29
N MET A 213 -4.91 -11.49 12.51
CA MET A 213 -3.95 -11.02 13.51
C MET A 213 -4.51 -9.84 14.33
N PRO A 214 -5.61 -10.00 15.08
CA PRO A 214 -6.34 -8.89 15.70
C PRO A 214 -5.56 -8.17 16.82
N LYS A 215 -4.47 -8.76 17.31
CA LYS A 215 -3.63 -8.21 18.39
C LYS A 215 -2.35 -7.50 17.86
N GLU A 216 -2.23 -7.33 16.57
CA GLU A 216 -1.06 -6.70 15.96
C GLU A 216 -1.34 -5.22 15.64
N PRO A 217 -0.83 -4.27 16.48
CA PRO A 217 -1.17 -2.85 16.35
C PRO A 217 -0.65 -2.22 15.06
N GLU A 218 0.42 -2.71 14.46
CA GLU A 218 0.93 -2.22 13.18
C GLU A 218 0.04 -2.60 12.00
N VAL A 219 -0.69 -3.71 12.08
CA VAL A 219 -1.75 -4.04 11.10
C VAL A 219 -2.88 -3.02 11.19
N LEU A 220 -3.31 -2.67 12.41
CA LEU A 220 -4.30 -1.62 12.66
C LEU A 220 -3.79 -0.25 12.20
N GLY A 221 -2.53 0.07 12.48
CA GLY A 221 -1.88 1.30 12.03
C GLY A 221 -1.88 1.42 10.51
N LEU A 222 -1.48 0.36 9.81
CA LEU A 222 -1.53 0.33 8.35
C LEU A 222 -2.97 0.47 7.83
N LEU A 223 -3.93 -0.26 8.39
CA LEU A 223 -5.33 -0.16 7.96
C LEU A 223 -5.85 1.27 8.11
N ALA A 224 -5.63 1.91 9.25
CA ALA A 224 -6.03 3.30 9.48
C ALA A 224 -5.38 4.25 8.47
N LEU A 225 -4.09 4.08 8.18
CA LEU A 225 -3.35 4.87 7.21
C LEU A 225 -3.97 4.75 5.81
N LEU A 226 -4.24 3.52 5.36
CA LEU A 226 -4.81 3.28 4.04
C LEU A 226 -6.23 3.87 3.91
N LEU A 227 -7.07 3.73 4.94
CA LEU A 227 -8.43 4.28 4.97
C LEU A 227 -8.41 5.82 4.93
N LEU A 228 -7.51 6.48 5.67
CA LEU A 228 -7.34 7.93 5.63
C LEU A 228 -6.89 8.44 4.27
N HIS A 229 -6.03 7.70 3.58
CA HIS A 229 -5.66 8.05 2.21
C HIS A 229 -6.80 7.82 1.23
N GLU A 230 -7.51 6.70 1.34
CA GLU A 230 -8.65 6.37 0.47
C GLU A 230 -9.81 7.36 0.64
N SER A 231 -10.03 7.88 1.85
CA SER A 231 -11.10 8.84 2.11
C SER A 231 -11.04 10.09 1.23
N ARG A 232 -9.85 10.44 0.72
CA ARG A 232 -9.61 11.61 -0.15
C ARG A 232 -9.66 11.28 -1.64
N ALA A 233 -9.80 10.02 -2.03
CA ALA A 233 -9.63 9.56 -3.41
C ALA A 233 -10.45 10.38 -4.42
N ALA A 234 -11.71 10.72 -4.07
CA ALA A 234 -12.61 11.48 -4.94
C ALA A 234 -12.17 12.95 -5.21
N THR A 235 -11.21 13.48 -4.45
CA THR A 235 -10.80 14.89 -4.54
C THR A 235 -9.37 15.09 -5.01
N ARG A 236 -8.63 13.99 -5.24
CA ARG A 236 -7.21 14.04 -5.59
C ARG A 236 -6.93 14.43 -7.04
N PHE A 237 -7.90 14.17 -7.90
CA PHE A 237 -7.84 14.52 -9.32
C PHE A 237 -9.06 15.35 -9.71
N ASP A 238 -8.86 16.31 -10.58
CA ASP A 238 -9.96 17.07 -11.18
C ASP A 238 -10.61 16.29 -12.35
N GLY A 239 -11.65 16.88 -12.95
CA GLY A 239 -12.39 16.26 -14.07
C GLY A 239 -11.55 16.03 -15.33
N TRP A 240 -10.33 16.53 -15.40
CA TRP A 240 -9.37 16.32 -16.50
C TRP A 240 -8.22 15.37 -16.11
N GLY A 241 -8.27 14.72 -14.93
CA GLY A 241 -7.24 13.82 -14.44
C GLY A 241 -5.98 14.52 -13.91
N ARG A 242 -6.02 15.83 -13.64
CA ARG A 242 -4.90 16.60 -13.11
C ARG A 242 -4.88 16.51 -11.58
N ILE A 243 -3.69 16.41 -11.00
CA ILE A 243 -3.51 16.37 -9.54
C ILE A 243 -4.04 17.66 -8.90
N VAL A 244 -4.92 17.50 -7.91
CA VAL A 244 -5.39 18.55 -7.00
C VAL A 244 -4.59 18.45 -5.72
N ARG A 245 -3.87 19.55 -5.36
CA ARG A 245 -3.03 19.58 -4.17
C ARG A 245 -3.88 19.51 -2.90
N LEU A 246 -3.33 18.95 -1.83
CA LEU A 246 -4.05 18.78 -0.56
C LEU A 246 -4.68 20.07 -0.03
N ALA A 247 -3.99 21.19 -0.16
CA ALA A 247 -4.50 22.52 0.20
C ALA A 247 -5.69 23.00 -0.65
N GLU A 248 -5.87 22.42 -1.86
CA GLU A 248 -6.92 22.77 -2.80
C GLU A 248 -8.08 21.77 -2.80
N GLN A 249 -7.92 20.65 -2.07
CA GLN A 249 -8.94 19.62 -2.00
C GLN A 249 -10.14 20.09 -1.17
N ASP A 250 -11.33 19.86 -1.72
CA ASP A 250 -12.58 20.09 -1.00
C ASP A 250 -12.80 18.99 0.05
N ARG A 251 -12.51 19.30 1.31
CA ARG A 251 -12.63 18.38 2.45
C ARG A 251 -14.06 17.93 2.72
N THR A 252 -15.06 18.68 2.28
CA THR A 252 -16.48 18.29 2.43
C THR A 252 -16.85 17.08 1.58
N ARG A 253 -16.03 16.78 0.56
CA ARG A 253 -16.18 15.63 -0.33
C ARG A 253 -15.33 14.43 0.10
N TRP A 254 -14.58 14.53 1.19
CA TRP A 254 -13.86 13.39 1.75
C TRP A 254 -14.85 12.42 2.40
N ASP A 255 -14.57 11.14 2.26
CA ASP A 255 -15.43 10.09 2.83
C ASP A 255 -15.35 10.06 4.36
N GLN A 256 -16.35 10.66 5.01
CA GLN A 256 -16.43 10.77 6.46
C GLN A 256 -16.60 9.39 7.14
N GLN A 257 -17.15 8.39 6.44
CA GLN A 257 -17.32 7.05 6.99
C GLN A 257 -15.94 6.35 7.07
N LEU A 258 -15.12 6.46 6.02
CA LEU A 258 -13.76 5.94 6.03
C LEU A 258 -12.88 6.66 7.06
N ILE A 259 -13.02 7.98 7.22
CA ILE A 259 -12.31 8.75 8.25
C ILE A 259 -12.70 8.24 9.64
N ALA A 260 -13.99 8.11 9.92
CA ALA A 260 -14.47 7.64 11.22
C ALA A 260 -14.04 6.19 11.51
N GLU A 261 -14.01 5.30 10.49
CA GLU A 261 -13.49 3.94 10.62
C GLU A 261 -11.99 3.97 10.95
N ALA A 262 -11.21 4.78 10.21
CA ALA A 262 -9.77 4.90 10.42
C ALA A 262 -9.43 5.40 11.82
N MET A 263 -10.15 6.42 12.31
CA MET A 263 -9.95 6.97 13.65
C MET A 263 -10.21 5.93 14.75
N ARG A 264 -11.30 5.14 14.63
CA ARG A 264 -11.57 4.04 15.56
C ARG A 264 -10.49 2.96 15.51
N THR A 265 -10.03 2.61 14.30
CA THR A 265 -8.99 1.61 14.08
C THR A 265 -7.66 2.06 14.67
N LEU A 266 -7.28 3.31 14.47
CA LEU A 266 -6.06 3.89 15.05
C LEU A 266 -6.15 3.96 16.58
N GLY A 267 -7.29 4.37 17.13
CA GLY A 267 -7.53 4.37 18.58
C GLY A 267 -7.40 2.97 19.18
N ALA A 268 -7.90 1.93 18.49
CA ALA A 268 -7.73 0.55 18.90
C ALA A 268 -6.25 0.10 18.89
N ALA A 269 -5.46 0.57 17.93
CA ALA A 269 -4.01 0.27 17.89
C ALA A 269 -3.28 0.82 19.11
N PHE A 270 -3.62 2.02 19.59
CA PHE A 270 -2.95 2.67 20.72
C PHE A 270 -3.23 1.96 22.07
N VAL A 271 -4.33 1.23 22.19
CA VAL A 271 -4.65 0.45 23.40
C VAL A 271 -3.55 -0.59 23.71
N PHE A 272 -2.88 -1.11 22.69
CA PHE A 272 -1.79 -2.08 22.85
C PHE A 272 -0.50 -1.49 23.42
N ARG A 273 -0.34 -0.15 23.43
CA ARG A 273 0.89 0.54 23.91
C ARG A 273 2.19 0.01 23.28
N ARG A 274 2.10 -0.46 22.06
CA ARG A 274 3.23 -0.88 21.21
C ARG A 274 3.25 0.03 19.98
N PRO A 275 3.91 1.21 20.08
CA PRO A 275 3.97 2.16 18.96
C PRO A 275 4.78 1.59 17.80
N GLY A 276 4.41 2.00 16.59
CA GLY A 276 5.12 1.58 15.39
C GLY A 276 4.97 2.58 14.24
N PRO A 277 5.77 2.41 13.18
CA PRO A 277 5.86 3.38 12.11
C PRO A 277 4.56 3.60 11.33
N TYR A 278 3.72 2.58 11.14
CA TYR A 278 2.43 2.77 10.47
C TYR A 278 1.42 3.50 11.34
N GLN A 279 1.43 3.28 12.66
CA GLN A 279 0.62 4.05 13.60
C GLN A 279 1.01 5.53 13.59
N ALA A 280 2.30 5.85 13.58
CA ALA A 280 2.77 7.24 13.50
C ALA A 280 2.36 7.91 12.18
N GLN A 281 2.49 7.22 11.05
CA GLN A 281 2.04 7.72 9.75
C GLN A 281 0.53 7.91 9.70
N ALA A 282 -0.25 6.98 10.27
CA ALA A 282 -1.69 7.11 10.39
C ALA A 282 -2.10 8.31 11.26
N ALA A 283 -1.40 8.55 12.38
CA ALA A 283 -1.64 9.72 13.23
C ALA A 283 -1.39 11.04 12.48
N ILE A 284 -0.32 11.11 11.68
CA ILE A 284 -0.06 12.27 10.81
C ILE A 284 -1.20 12.46 9.81
N ALA A 285 -1.64 11.40 9.14
CA ALA A 285 -2.76 11.47 8.19
C ALA A 285 -4.08 11.85 8.86
N ALA A 286 -4.30 11.41 10.10
CA ALA A 286 -5.47 11.75 10.92
C ALA A 286 -5.53 13.26 11.22
N LEU A 287 -4.43 13.89 11.59
CA LEU A 287 -4.36 15.34 11.84
C LEU A 287 -4.76 16.15 10.59
N HIS A 288 -4.44 15.67 9.39
CA HIS A 288 -4.94 16.30 8.18
C HIS A 288 -6.42 16.04 7.94
N ALA A 289 -6.94 14.87 8.29
CA ALA A 289 -8.33 14.52 8.07
C ALA A 289 -9.27 15.22 9.07
N GLU A 290 -8.81 15.48 10.29
CA GLU A 290 -9.56 16.16 11.34
C GLU A 290 -9.58 17.68 11.19
N ALA A 291 -8.54 18.26 10.57
CA ALA A 291 -8.47 19.72 10.41
C ALA A 291 -9.59 20.21 9.48
N PRO A 292 -10.37 21.23 9.88
CA PRO A 292 -11.46 21.79 9.06
C PRO A 292 -10.96 22.38 7.75
N SER A 293 -9.76 22.95 7.75
CA SER A 293 -9.08 23.49 6.57
C SER A 293 -7.60 23.12 6.56
N TYR A 294 -6.93 23.40 5.44
CA TYR A 294 -5.48 23.19 5.35
C TYR A 294 -4.69 24.10 6.29
N ASP A 295 -5.15 25.33 6.45
CA ASP A 295 -4.50 26.34 7.28
C ASP A 295 -4.66 26.05 8.79
N GLU A 296 -5.69 25.28 9.17
CA GLU A 296 -5.97 24.85 10.54
C GLU A 296 -5.31 23.50 10.89
N THR A 297 -4.49 22.96 9.99
CA THR A 297 -3.74 21.73 10.26
C THR A 297 -2.73 21.93 11.39
N ASP A 298 -2.68 20.99 12.35
CA ASP A 298 -1.71 21.05 13.48
C ASP A 298 -0.30 20.64 13.01
N TRP A 299 0.37 21.57 12.35
CA TRP A 299 1.73 21.39 11.84
C TRP A 299 2.76 21.14 12.95
N PRO A 300 2.70 21.79 14.12
CA PRO A 300 3.56 21.46 15.25
C PRO A 300 3.49 19.99 15.65
N GLN A 301 2.27 19.45 15.81
CA GLN A 301 2.05 18.06 16.15
C GLN A 301 2.57 17.12 15.05
N ILE A 302 2.32 17.42 13.78
CA ILE A 302 2.80 16.67 12.64
C ILE A 302 4.33 16.59 12.65
N ARG A 303 5.02 17.70 12.93
CA ARG A 303 6.47 17.74 12.99
C ARG A 303 7.02 16.84 14.10
N LEU A 304 6.39 16.86 15.29
CA LEU A 304 6.76 15.95 16.40
C LEU A 304 6.55 14.47 16.04
N LEU A 305 5.45 14.15 15.35
CA LEU A 305 5.20 12.78 14.90
C LEU A 305 6.24 12.32 13.86
N TYR A 306 6.75 13.22 13.01
CA TYR A 306 7.88 12.88 12.13
C TYR A 306 9.19 12.66 12.88
N ASP A 307 9.47 13.42 13.95
CA ASP A 307 10.63 13.16 14.80
C ASP A 307 10.56 11.76 15.43
N GLN A 308 9.38 11.37 15.91
CA GLN A 308 9.12 10.04 16.45
C GLN A 308 9.22 8.95 15.38
N LEU A 309 8.63 9.17 14.21
CA LEU A 309 8.71 8.24 13.08
C LEU A 309 10.17 8.03 12.65
N HIS A 310 10.96 9.10 12.58
CA HIS A 310 12.38 9.00 12.25
C HIS A 310 13.16 8.22 13.30
N ALA A 311 12.86 8.39 14.58
CA ALA A 311 13.49 7.61 15.64
C ALA A 311 13.17 6.10 15.55
N MET A 312 11.95 5.73 15.14
CA MET A 312 11.54 4.33 14.96
C MET A 312 12.04 3.73 13.63
N ALA A 313 12.04 4.51 12.57
CA ALA A 313 12.35 4.08 11.20
C ALA A 313 13.17 5.17 10.49
N PRO A 314 14.48 5.26 10.75
CA PRO A 314 15.35 6.27 10.15
C PRO A 314 15.32 6.22 8.62
N SER A 315 14.99 7.34 7.99
CA SER A 315 14.96 7.44 6.54
C SER A 315 15.11 8.91 6.10
N PRO A 316 15.91 9.17 5.05
CA PRO A 316 16.00 10.50 4.44
C PRO A 316 14.64 11.01 3.93
N VAL A 317 13.75 10.11 3.49
CA VAL A 317 12.38 10.46 3.04
C VAL A 317 11.52 10.93 4.21
N VAL A 318 11.65 10.32 5.40
CA VAL A 318 10.96 10.78 6.61
C VAL A 318 11.42 12.20 6.98
N LEU A 319 12.71 12.49 6.91
CA LEU A 319 13.25 13.83 7.15
C LEU A 319 12.79 14.83 6.09
N LEU A 320 12.70 14.43 4.82
CA LEU A 320 12.15 15.25 3.75
C LEU A 320 10.68 15.64 4.02
N ASN A 321 9.88 14.68 4.46
CA ASN A 321 8.48 14.93 4.83
C ASN A 321 8.36 15.79 6.09
N ARG A 322 9.28 15.62 7.07
CA ARG A 322 9.38 16.51 8.23
C ARG A 322 9.64 17.96 7.82
N ALA A 323 10.52 18.18 6.82
CA ALA A 323 10.83 19.52 6.33
C ALA A 323 9.59 20.25 5.77
N VAL A 324 8.58 19.52 5.26
CA VAL A 324 7.28 20.11 4.92
C VAL A 324 6.61 20.72 6.15
N ALA A 325 6.53 19.98 7.26
CA ALA A 325 5.97 20.50 8.51
C ALA A 325 6.83 21.65 9.10
N THR A 326 8.16 21.52 9.02
CA THR A 326 9.11 22.54 9.45
C THR A 326 8.85 23.89 8.75
N ARG A 327 8.46 23.89 7.49
CA ARG A 327 8.08 25.12 6.76
C ARG A 327 6.97 25.90 7.46
N TYR A 328 5.95 25.21 7.96
CA TYR A 328 4.80 25.84 8.62
C TYR A 328 5.08 26.23 10.07
N VAL A 329 6.01 25.54 10.73
CA VAL A 329 6.37 25.78 12.15
C VAL A 329 7.51 26.80 12.30
N LEU A 330 8.57 26.67 11.48
CA LEU A 330 9.82 27.44 11.60
C LEU A 330 10.11 28.31 10.37
N GLY A 331 9.26 28.24 9.35
CA GLY A 331 9.38 29.00 8.12
C GLY A 331 10.19 28.32 7.02
N PRO A 332 10.10 28.86 5.77
CA PRO A 332 10.67 28.23 4.59
C PRO A 332 12.21 28.19 4.59
N ALA A 333 12.89 29.10 5.25
CA ALA A 333 14.35 29.12 5.32
C ALA A 333 14.90 27.95 6.16
N ALA A 334 14.28 27.66 7.32
CA ALA A 334 14.64 26.51 8.14
C ALA A 334 14.36 25.19 7.40
N ALA A 335 13.22 25.09 6.74
CA ALA A 335 12.84 23.92 5.94
C ALA A 335 13.81 23.68 4.76
N LEU A 336 14.27 24.76 4.09
CA LEU A 336 15.25 24.67 3.02
C LEU A 336 16.59 24.14 3.52
N THR A 337 17.04 24.60 4.69
CA THR A 337 18.26 24.09 5.31
C THR A 337 18.17 22.59 5.62
N GLU A 338 17.04 22.12 6.20
CA GLU A 338 16.79 20.69 6.44
C GLU A 338 16.75 19.91 5.12
N THR A 339 16.13 20.47 4.08
CA THR A 339 16.01 19.82 2.77
C THR A 339 17.38 19.71 2.09
N ASP A 340 18.16 20.80 2.04
CA ASP A 340 19.47 20.81 1.37
C ASP A 340 20.49 19.88 2.04
N ALA A 341 20.36 19.61 3.34
CA ALA A 341 21.15 18.61 4.05
C ALA A 341 20.94 17.17 3.51
N LEU A 342 19.83 16.90 2.85
CA LEU A 342 19.49 15.59 2.27
C LEU A 342 19.92 15.44 0.79
N ALA A 343 20.65 16.41 0.24
CA ALA A 343 20.97 16.46 -1.19
C ALA A 343 21.81 15.27 -1.67
N THR A 344 22.69 14.75 -0.82
CA THR A 344 23.54 13.58 -1.14
C THR A 344 22.70 12.31 -1.30
N GLU A 345 21.78 12.07 -0.39
CA GLU A 345 20.94 10.86 -0.36
C GLU A 345 19.77 10.94 -1.34
N LEU A 346 19.18 12.12 -1.51
CA LEU A 346 17.94 12.32 -2.27
C LEU A 346 18.11 13.09 -3.57
N GLY A 347 19.33 13.35 -4.04
CA GLY A 347 19.60 14.07 -5.29
C GLY A 347 19.03 13.41 -6.56
N GLY A 348 18.77 12.10 -6.53
CA GLY A 348 18.03 11.36 -7.58
C GLY A 348 16.52 11.27 -7.34
N TYR A 349 15.99 11.87 -6.30
CA TYR A 349 14.60 11.72 -5.89
C TYR A 349 13.76 12.95 -6.28
N ARG A 350 12.79 12.76 -7.17
CA ARG A 350 12.00 13.86 -7.75
C ARG A 350 11.32 14.76 -6.72
N LEU A 351 10.80 14.18 -5.60
CA LEU A 351 10.07 14.93 -4.59
C LEU A 351 11.00 15.84 -3.75
N PHE A 352 12.27 15.46 -3.60
CA PHE A 352 13.29 16.33 -3.03
C PHE A 352 13.40 17.64 -3.82
N HIS A 353 13.54 17.54 -5.15
CA HIS A 353 13.64 18.72 -6.01
C HIS A 353 12.33 19.53 -6.06
N ALA A 354 11.18 18.84 -6.02
CA ALA A 354 9.88 19.49 -6.02
C ALA A 354 9.61 20.28 -4.71
N LEU A 355 10.02 19.73 -3.55
CA LEU A 355 9.97 20.45 -2.27
C LEU A 355 10.93 21.64 -2.27
N ARG A 356 12.17 21.40 -2.66
CA ARG A 356 13.20 22.41 -2.75
C ARG A 356 12.75 23.60 -3.62
N ALA A 357 12.17 23.33 -4.79
CA ALA A 357 11.61 24.35 -5.68
C ALA A 357 10.53 25.18 -4.98
N GLY A 358 9.61 24.55 -4.22
CA GLY A 358 8.58 25.24 -3.48
C GLY A 358 9.09 26.11 -2.33
N LEU A 359 10.14 25.65 -1.65
CA LEU A 359 10.79 26.43 -0.59
C LEU A 359 11.54 27.63 -1.14
N LEU A 360 12.24 27.46 -2.25
CA LEU A 360 12.96 28.54 -2.95
C LEU A 360 12.00 29.61 -3.48
N THR A 361 10.86 29.19 -4.07
CA THR A 361 9.80 30.12 -4.47
C THR A 361 9.26 30.92 -3.27
N ALA A 362 9.08 30.28 -2.11
CA ALA A 362 8.62 30.95 -0.90
C ALA A 362 9.65 31.95 -0.31
N LEU A 363 10.88 31.90 -0.80
CA LEU A 363 12.00 32.78 -0.43
C LEU A 363 12.35 33.77 -1.55
N ASP A 364 11.50 33.91 -2.56
CA ASP A 364 11.71 34.79 -3.75
C ASP A 364 13.00 34.47 -4.54
N ARG A 365 13.48 33.20 -4.47
CA ARG A 365 14.65 32.71 -5.19
C ARG A 365 14.25 32.00 -6.49
N ASP A 366 13.56 32.73 -7.38
CA ASP A 366 12.85 32.17 -8.55
C ASP A 366 13.75 31.43 -9.53
N LYS A 367 15.00 31.88 -9.78
CA LYS A 367 15.93 31.21 -10.67
C LYS A 367 16.26 29.79 -10.16
N GLU A 368 16.63 29.68 -8.90
CA GLU A 368 16.97 28.40 -8.28
C GLU A 368 15.72 27.52 -8.13
N ALA A 369 14.56 28.11 -7.93
CA ALA A 369 13.28 27.41 -7.93
C ALA A 369 12.97 26.78 -9.29
N ALA A 370 13.23 27.51 -10.39
CA ALA A 370 13.07 27.00 -11.75
C ALA A 370 14.01 25.81 -12.02
N GLU A 371 15.30 25.94 -11.68
CA GLU A 371 16.30 24.85 -11.85
C GLU A 371 15.90 23.58 -11.05
N ALA A 372 15.46 23.77 -9.81
CA ALA A 372 15.00 22.65 -8.98
C ALA A 372 13.74 21.99 -9.58
N ASN A 373 12.79 22.78 -10.10
CA ASN A 373 11.58 22.25 -10.72
C ASN A 373 11.85 21.54 -12.06
N GLU A 374 12.81 22.02 -12.87
CA GLU A 374 13.28 21.33 -14.08
C GLU A 374 13.89 19.97 -13.73
N ARG A 375 14.67 19.93 -12.64
CA ARG A 375 15.24 18.66 -12.16
C ARG A 375 14.15 17.69 -11.70
N ALA A 376 13.13 18.17 -10.97
CA ALA A 376 11.97 17.36 -10.58
C ALA A 376 11.22 16.82 -11.81
N LEU A 377 11.01 17.66 -12.84
CA LEU A 377 10.33 17.29 -14.07
C LEU A 377 11.11 16.24 -14.88
N ALA A 378 12.44 16.34 -14.93
CA ALA A 378 13.30 15.36 -15.59
C ALA A 378 13.21 13.97 -14.94
N LEU A 379 12.96 13.90 -13.64
CA LEU A 379 12.84 12.66 -12.85
C LEU A 379 11.41 12.12 -12.77
N ALA A 380 10.41 12.90 -13.17
CA ALA A 380 8.99 12.51 -13.10
C ALA A 380 8.61 11.64 -14.29
N SER A 381 7.99 10.48 -14.01
CA SER A 381 7.48 9.54 -15.02
C SER A 381 5.95 9.53 -15.13
N ASN A 382 5.23 9.87 -14.06
CA ASN A 382 3.78 9.94 -14.06
C ASN A 382 3.29 11.18 -14.85
N PRO A 383 2.34 11.03 -15.82
CA PRO A 383 1.86 12.13 -16.64
C PRO A 383 1.23 13.29 -15.85
N ALA A 384 0.44 12.99 -14.82
CA ALA A 384 -0.21 14.01 -14.01
C ALA A 384 0.78 14.81 -13.14
N GLU A 385 1.83 14.14 -12.63
CA GLU A 385 2.95 14.83 -11.95
C GLU A 385 3.72 15.73 -12.92
N ARG A 386 4.03 15.24 -14.12
CA ARG A 386 4.71 16.02 -15.16
C ARG A 386 3.93 17.26 -15.54
N GLU A 387 2.61 17.14 -15.71
CA GLU A 387 1.74 18.28 -16.01
C GLU A 387 1.76 19.30 -14.88
N LEU A 388 1.68 18.86 -13.62
CA LEU A 388 1.74 19.74 -12.46
C LEU A 388 3.06 20.52 -12.41
N LEU A 389 4.20 19.85 -12.62
CA LEU A 389 5.52 20.47 -12.62
C LEU A 389 5.72 21.42 -13.82
N THR A 390 5.19 21.08 -15.00
CA THR A 390 5.22 21.94 -16.20
C THR A 390 4.45 23.23 -15.98
N ARG A 391 3.24 23.15 -15.38
CA ARG A 391 2.45 24.36 -15.04
C ARG A 391 3.19 25.26 -14.06
N ARG A 392 3.90 24.68 -13.11
CA ARG A 392 4.75 25.44 -12.16
C ARG A 392 5.89 26.19 -12.86
N LEU A 393 6.58 25.54 -13.78
CA LEU A 393 7.64 26.16 -14.59
C LEU A 393 7.13 27.33 -15.42
N SER A 394 5.98 27.14 -16.09
CA SER A 394 5.36 28.19 -16.90
C SER A 394 5.03 29.43 -16.06
N PHE A 395 4.62 29.25 -14.82
CA PHE A 395 4.35 30.35 -13.88
C PHE A 395 5.64 31.09 -13.49
N LEU A 396 6.70 30.37 -13.11
CA LEU A 396 8.00 30.95 -12.74
C LEU A 396 8.67 31.69 -13.91
N SER A 397 8.36 31.29 -15.16
CA SER A 397 8.89 31.92 -16.38
C SER A 397 8.06 33.10 -16.90
N GLY A 398 7.05 33.57 -16.17
CA GLY A 398 6.16 34.66 -16.59
C GLY A 398 5.19 34.31 -17.71
N GLY A 399 4.95 33.02 -17.97
CA GLY A 399 4.02 32.53 -18.98
C GLY A 399 2.55 32.76 -18.61
N PRO A 400 1.62 32.70 -19.61
CA PRO A 400 0.21 32.92 -19.37
C PRO A 400 -0.35 31.83 -18.45
N VAL A 401 -0.99 32.25 -17.35
CA VAL A 401 -1.70 31.37 -16.41
C VAL A 401 -2.87 30.71 -17.14
N PRO A 402 -2.97 29.37 -17.22
CA PRO A 402 -4.18 28.72 -17.71
C PRO A 402 -5.38 29.17 -16.88
N ARG A 403 -6.42 29.68 -17.53
CA ARG A 403 -7.64 30.14 -16.86
C ARG A 403 -8.32 28.97 -16.16
N THR A 404 -8.15 28.88 -14.85
CA THR A 404 -9.03 28.10 -13.97
C THR A 404 -10.25 28.97 -13.58
N PRO A 405 -11.45 28.40 -13.36
CA PRO A 405 -12.58 29.16 -12.88
C PRO A 405 -12.26 29.80 -11.52
N ARG A 406 -12.70 31.03 -11.35
CA ARG A 406 -12.54 31.86 -10.16
C ARG A 406 -12.85 31.08 -8.87
N LEU A 407 -11.82 30.82 -8.08
CA LEU A 407 -11.95 30.63 -6.65
C LEU A 407 -10.78 31.34 -5.97
N ILE A 408 -11.13 32.36 -5.20
CA ILE A 408 -10.35 33.07 -4.19
C ILE A 408 -9.12 33.86 -4.67
N ARG A 409 -9.27 35.16 -4.73
CA ARG A 409 -8.18 36.14 -4.71
C ARG A 409 -7.45 36.02 -3.36
N GLY A 410 -6.33 35.32 -3.37
CA GLY A 410 -5.36 35.29 -2.29
C GLY A 410 -4.00 34.92 -2.90
N THR A 411 -2.97 35.60 -2.47
CA THR A 411 -1.57 35.52 -2.89
C THR A 411 -0.93 34.12 -2.69
N GLY A 412 -1.73 33.06 -2.50
CA GLY A 412 -1.31 31.72 -2.13
C GLY A 412 -0.72 30.82 -3.24
N TRP A 413 -0.70 31.23 -4.51
CA TRP A 413 -0.27 30.38 -5.62
C TRP A 413 1.24 30.12 -5.66
N LEU A 414 2.02 31.04 -5.12
CA LEU A 414 3.49 31.01 -5.20
C LEU A 414 4.17 30.28 -4.05
N THR A 415 3.50 30.13 -2.92
CA THR A 415 4.16 29.75 -1.67
C THR A 415 3.90 28.31 -1.21
N GLN A 416 3.13 27.52 -1.94
CA GLN A 416 2.76 26.18 -1.49
C GLN A 416 3.63 25.09 -2.09
N THR A 417 4.26 24.32 -1.22
CA THR A 417 4.99 23.09 -1.55
C THR A 417 4.07 22.07 -2.21
N PRO A 418 4.61 21.12 -2.99
CA PRO A 418 3.81 20.02 -3.54
C PRO A 418 3.33 19.10 -2.40
N ASP A 419 2.08 19.30 -1.97
CA ASP A 419 1.46 18.56 -0.88
C ASP A 419 1.20 17.07 -1.21
N TYR A 420 1.53 16.62 -2.44
CA TYR A 420 1.52 15.20 -2.81
C TYR A 420 2.77 14.43 -2.32
N ILE A 421 3.71 15.12 -1.64
CA ILE A 421 4.89 14.49 -1.00
C ILE A 421 4.49 13.49 0.09
N TRP A 422 3.27 13.55 0.58
CA TRP A 422 2.67 12.54 1.49
C TRP A 422 2.61 11.11 0.93
N ILE A 423 2.87 10.94 -0.36
CA ILE A 423 3.09 9.64 -0.95
C ILE A 423 4.50 9.24 -0.58
N VAL A 424 4.63 8.39 0.41
CA VAL A 424 5.89 7.78 0.83
C VAL A 424 6.60 7.25 -0.41
N GLY A 425 7.76 7.81 -0.66
CA GLY A 425 8.55 7.47 -1.83
C GLY A 425 8.86 5.99 -1.90
N ARG A 426 8.97 5.48 -3.11
CA ARG A 426 9.38 4.12 -3.48
C ARG A 426 10.75 3.68 -2.98
N THR A 427 11.42 4.49 -2.21
CA THR A 427 12.69 4.11 -1.60
C THR A 427 12.39 3.16 -0.45
N SER A 428 12.87 1.94 -0.60
CA SER A 428 12.84 0.87 0.38
C SER A 428 12.88 1.42 1.81
N MET A 429 11.72 1.45 2.46
CA MET A 429 11.72 1.46 3.91
C MET A 429 12.22 0.06 4.30
N VAL A 430 13.53 -0.13 4.27
CA VAL A 430 14.17 -1.23 4.97
C VAL A 430 14.01 -0.87 6.44
N ILE A 431 12.93 -1.36 7.02
CA ILE A 431 12.77 -1.40 8.46
C ILE A 431 13.82 -2.42 8.93
N GLN A 432 15.01 -1.95 9.27
CA GLN A 432 15.91 -2.76 10.10
C GLN A 432 15.32 -2.72 11.51
N PRO A 433 15.05 -3.85 12.14
CA PRO A 433 14.62 -3.88 13.52
C PRO A 433 15.79 -3.46 14.40
N SER A 434 15.81 -2.21 14.86
CA SER A 434 16.65 -1.80 15.95
C SER A 434 15.84 -1.88 17.24
N ALA A 435 16.09 -2.93 18.00
CA ALA A 435 15.55 -3.11 19.32
C ALA A 435 16.06 -2.01 20.28
N THR A 436 15.16 -1.20 20.79
CA THR A 436 15.27 -0.63 22.14
C THR A 436 13.86 -0.40 22.69
N PRO A 437 13.44 -1.12 23.76
CA PRO A 437 12.14 -0.91 24.38
C PRO A 437 12.24 0.26 25.37
N GLY A 438 11.29 1.20 25.31
CA GLY A 438 11.06 2.08 26.42
C GLY A 438 10.78 3.55 26.13
N GLN A 439 9.85 3.86 25.23
CA GLN A 439 9.14 5.17 25.30
C GLN A 439 7.62 4.94 25.20
N VAL A 440 6.92 5.30 26.25
CA VAL A 440 5.47 5.18 26.35
C VAL A 440 4.82 6.40 25.73
N PHE A 441 3.99 6.18 24.71
CA PHE A 441 3.14 7.23 24.15
C PHE A 441 1.86 7.33 24.97
N ALA A 442 1.57 8.51 25.48
CA ALA A 442 0.26 8.84 25.99
C ALA A 442 -0.45 9.74 24.98
N ILE A 443 -1.47 9.20 24.33
CA ILE A 443 -2.39 9.99 23.50
C ILE A 443 -3.66 10.15 24.32
N SER A 444 -3.97 11.38 24.69
CA SER A 444 -5.20 11.73 25.40
C SER A 444 -6.35 11.84 24.38
N THR A 445 -7.33 10.95 24.48
CA THR A 445 -8.61 11.08 23.77
C THR A 445 -9.57 11.91 24.61
N ALA A 446 -9.42 13.22 24.60
CA ALA A 446 -10.51 14.10 25.01
C ALA A 446 -10.92 14.89 23.78
N SER A 447 -12.20 14.84 23.46
CA SER A 447 -12.88 15.60 22.39
C SER A 447 -11.96 16.52 21.59
N SER A 448 -11.57 16.04 20.39
CA SER A 448 -10.96 16.86 19.35
C SER A 448 -9.47 17.21 19.48
N ILE A 449 -8.61 16.51 20.20
CA ILE A 449 -7.16 16.77 20.09
C ILE A 449 -6.37 15.53 20.48
N VAL A 450 -5.57 15.03 19.55
CA VAL A 450 -4.48 14.10 19.85
C VAL A 450 -3.34 14.92 20.45
N SER A 451 -3.19 14.93 21.78
CA SER A 451 -2.06 15.58 22.43
C SER A 451 -1.05 14.52 22.89
N VAL A 452 0.20 14.70 22.53
CA VAL A 452 1.31 13.88 23.02
C VAL A 452 1.86 14.53 24.28
N SER A 453 1.60 13.95 25.46
CA SER A 453 2.22 14.40 26.71
C SER A 453 3.53 13.65 26.94
N ARG A 454 4.63 14.41 27.18
CA ARG A 454 5.86 13.84 27.77
C ARG A 454 5.56 13.54 29.24
N THR A 455 5.72 12.29 29.63
CA THR A 455 6.01 11.96 31.03
C THR A 455 7.53 11.84 31.19
N GLU A 456 8.07 12.62 32.10
CA GLU A 456 9.45 12.58 32.56
C GLU A 456 9.82 11.22 33.15
#